data_5fd85176237f0c485878a9c5b24c65a8
#
_entry.id   5fd85176237f0c485878a9c5b24c65a8
#
_cell.length_a   1.000
_cell.length_b   1.000
_cell.length_c   1.000
_cell.angle_alpha   90.00
_cell.angle_beta   90.00
_cell.angle_gamma   90.00
#
_symmetry.space_group_name_H-M   'P 1'
#
loop_
_entity.id
_entity.type
_entity.pdbx_description
1 polymer ?
#
loop_
_entity_poly.entity_id
_entity_poly.type
_entity_poly.pdbx_seq_one_letter_code
_entity_poly.pdbx_strand_id
1 'polypeptide(L)'
;MARGDHQKDDDDFMDPPQHNRATRRRKEGDEKKKRIRNRASQERLTTLTDKFTDNQKGAAAEMGMQALMNVRCTNLVNPVCDWLGEIYDPASREFVIPGRGRLPLNEESVFCTLGVPRGHIKVPYKAMTMHGDVFKMKLLMYLISAISASTTSLRPSNKCFPILADLKNVKNMNWCKFIADFLHDAFSSKMYQKGCRLHLMLMYVNCLGLSIMDFTGTGGPPPMHKFAISAWTINAVKAVLAADRVTDTKYGKLQLMAKHAIDYSVFGGPQNFGKWMDVHSTPSCPTEV
;
A
#
# COMPACT_ATOMS: atom_id res chain seq x y z
N MET A 1 -0.97 53.27 45.84
CA MET A 1 -0.44 52.05 46.45
C MET A 1 -1.51 51.01 46.41
N ALA A 2 -1.33 50.00 45.56
CA ALA A 2 -1.86 48.64 45.73
C ALA A 2 -1.42 47.85 44.49
N ARG A 3 -0.55 46.88 44.71
CA ARG A 3 -0.05 45.91 43.72
C ARG A 3 -1.14 44.87 43.50
N GLY A 4 -1.51 44.59 42.26
CA GLY A 4 -2.34 43.46 41.88
C GLY A 4 -1.44 42.30 41.46
N ASP A 5 -1.56 41.19 42.17
CA ASP A 5 -0.88 39.93 41.88
C ASP A 5 -1.53 39.26 40.66
N HIS A 6 -0.73 38.96 39.67
CA HIS A 6 -1.09 38.03 38.58
C HIS A 6 -0.85 36.61 39.07
N GLN A 7 -1.96 35.90 39.31
CA GLN A 7 -1.98 34.47 39.57
C GLN A 7 -1.74 33.74 38.23
N LYS A 8 -0.64 33.00 38.14
CA LYS A 8 -0.39 32.02 37.08
C LYS A 8 -1.18 30.77 37.38
N ASP A 9 -2.10 30.43 36.52
CA ASP A 9 -2.70 29.09 36.51
C ASP A 9 -1.73 28.14 35.82
N ASP A 10 -0.92 27.44 36.63
CA ASP A 10 -0.18 26.26 36.22
C ASP A 10 -1.15 25.07 36.24
N ASP A 11 -1.68 24.69 35.06
CA ASP A 11 -2.41 23.44 34.90
C ASP A 11 -1.43 22.26 35.08
N ASP A 12 -1.43 21.73 36.29
CA ASP A 12 -0.77 20.49 36.68
C ASP A 12 -1.33 19.31 35.88
N PHE A 13 -0.58 18.89 34.87
CA PHE A 13 -0.82 17.61 34.18
C PHE A 13 -0.26 16.50 35.06
N MET A 14 -1.04 16.05 36.03
CA MET A 14 -0.72 14.90 36.89
C MET A 14 -0.63 13.63 36.08
N ASP A 15 0.56 13.02 36.02
CA ASP A 15 0.76 11.66 35.53
C ASP A 15 -0.04 10.65 36.42
N PRO A 16 -0.73 9.67 35.82
CA PRO A 16 -1.44 8.65 36.57
C PRO A 16 -0.45 7.79 37.40
N PRO A 17 -0.84 7.33 38.63
CA PRO A 17 0.05 6.63 39.54
C PRO A 17 0.63 5.36 38.89
N GLN A 18 1.95 5.22 38.98
CA GLN A 18 2.67 4.03 38.53
C GLN A 18 2.29 2.83 39.43
N HIS A 19 1.51 1.90 38.89
CA HIS A 19 1.31 0.61 39.50
C HIS A 19 2.62 -0.19 39.55
N ASN A 20 3.09 -0.49 40.73
CA ASN A 20 4.21 -1.40 41.01
C ASN A 20 4.00 -2.75 40.33
N ARG A 21 4.66 -2.96 39.18
CA ARG A 21 4.77 -4.28 38.56
C ARG A 21 5.84 -5.08 39.32
N ALA A 22 5.37 -6.09 40.02
CA ALA A 22 6.22 -7.11 40.63
C ALA A 22 7.25 -7.65 39.62
N THR A 23 8.52 -7.63 40.01
CA THR A 23 9.67 -8.17 39.28
C THR A 23 9.50 -9.67 39.09
N ARG A 24 8.93 -10.06 37.93
CA ARG A 24 8.98 -11.45 37.49
C ARG A 24 10.39 -11.72 36.94
N ARG A 25 11.14 -12.63 37.62
CA ARG A 25 12.44 -13.16 37.15
C ARG A 25 12.33 -13.51 35.65
N ARG A 26 13.03 -12.79 34.79
CA ARG A 26 13.24 -13.14 33.39
C ARG A 26 14.10 -14.40 33.34
N LYS A 27 13.55 -15.49 32.80
CA LYS A 27 14.35 -16.60 32.28
C LYS A 27 15.09 -16.07 31.05
N GLU A 28 16.41 -16.15 31.04
CA GLU A 28 17.26 -15.99 29.85
C GLU A 28 16.83 -17.04 28.83
N GLY A 29 16.52 -16.61 27.64
CA GLY A 29 16.20 -17.47 26.50
C GLY A 29 15.01 -16.94 25.72
N ASP A 30 15.29 -16.27 24.60
CA ASP A 30 14.41 -15.67 23.59
C ASP A 30 14.18 -14.16 23.72
N GLU A 31 15.15 -13.40 23.30
CA GLU A 31 14.90 -12.06 22.79
C GLU A 31 14.09 -12.17 21.48
N LYS A 32 12.77 -12.32 21.60
CA LYS A 32 11.86 -12.07 20.48
C LYS A 32 12.07 -10.60 20.09
N LYS A 33 12.93 -10.35 19.11
CA LYS A 33 13.08 -9.04 18.46
C LYS A 33 11.68 -8.51 18.24
N LYS A 34 11.32 -7.43 18.95
CA LYS A 34 10.01 -6.78 18.86
C LYS A 34 9.87 -6.31 17.42
N ARG A 35 9.21 -7.10 16.58
CA ARG A 35 9.04 -6.79 15.14
C ARG A 35 8.33 -5.46 15.05
N ILE A 36 9.03 -4.46 14.56
CA ILE A 36 8.45 -3.16 14.21
C ILE A 36 7.44 -3.44 13.09
N ARG A 37 6.17 -3.10 13.30
CA ARG A 37 5.10 -3.36 12.33
C ARG A 37 4.66 -2.06 11.68
N ASN A 38 4.41 -2.11 10.38
CA ASN A 38 3.71 -1.05 9.68
C ASN A 38 2.32 -0.86 10.29
N ARG A 39 1.91 0.39 10.47
CA ARG A 39 0.64 0.77 11.12
C ARG A 39 -0.46 1.09 10.11
N ALA A 40 -0.22 0.87 8.82
CA ALA A 40 -1.25 0.97 7.80
C ALA A 40 -2.43 0.06 8.13
N SER A 41 -3.63 0.55 7.95
CA SER A 41 -4.85 -0.21 8.18
C SER A 41 -5.83 0.01 7.03
N GLN A 42 -5.81 -0.92 6.08
CA GLN A 42 -6.71 -0.92 4.94
C GLN A 42 -8.15 -1.17 5.38
N GLU A 43 -8.37 -2.05 6.37
CA GLU A 43 -9.68 -2.32 6.95
C GLU A 43 -10.34 -1.05 7.52
N ARG A 44 -9.57 -0.21 8.22
CA ARG A 44 -10.09 1.06 8.73
C ARG A 44 -10.44 2.02 7.58
N LEU A 45 -9.67 2.01 6.50
CA LEU A 45 -9.97 2.82 5.33
C LEU A 45 -11.28 2.35 4.69
N THR A 46 -11.45 1.05 4.44
CA THR A 46 -12.68 0.49 3.87
C THR A 46 -13.88 0.83 4.75
N THR A 47 -13.79 0.56 6.06
CA THR A 47 -14.87 0.91 7.02
C THR A 47 -15.20 2.41 7.02
N LEU A 48 -14.23 3.28 6.81
CA LEU A 48 -14.42 4.72 6.73
C LEU A 48 -15.10 5.12 5.41
N THR A 49 -14.60 4.61 4.29
CA THR A 49 -15.10 4.97 2.94
C THR A 49 -16.49 4.42 2.65
N ASP A 50 -16.86 3.28 3.24
CA ASP A 50 -18.22 2.72 3.15
C ASP A 50 -19.29 3.65 3.75
N LYS A 51 -18.89 4.51 4.70
CA LYS A 51 -19.78 5.48 5.37
C LYS A 51 -19.79 6.85 4.69
N PHE A 52 -19.03 7.04 3.61
CA PHE A 52 -18.95 8.32 2.94
C PHE A 52 -20.24 8.65 2.19
N THR A 53 -20.70 9.88 2.34
CA THR A 53 -21.74 10.47 1.49
C THR A 53 -21.21 10.68 0.07
N ASP A 54 -22.13 10.88 -0.90
CA ASP A 54 -21.76 11.13 -2.30
C ASP A 54 -20.90 12.40 -2.45
N ASN A 55 -21.19 13.45 -1.67
CA ASN A 55 -20.36 14.66 -1.62
C ASN A 55 -18.93 14.35 -1.15
N GLN A 56 -18.76 13.47 -0.17
CA GLN A 56 -17.44 13.07 0.33
C GLN A 56 -16.69 12.21 -0.68
N LYS A 57 -17.39 11.32 -1.40
CA LYS A 57 -16.82 10.56 -2.52
C LYS A 57 -16.45 11.48 -3.68
N GLY A 58 -17.30 12.47 -3.98
CA GLY A 58 -17.01 13.53 -4.95
C GLY A 58 -15.74 14.31 -4.61
N ALA A 59 -15.58 14.72 -3.35
CA ALA A 59 -14.36 15.39 -2.89
C ALA A 59 -13.09 14.54 -3.05
N ALA A 60 -13.18 13.21 -2.85
CA ALA A 60 -12.08 12.30 -3.11
C ALA A 60 -11.76 12.20 -4.62
N ALA A 61 -12.79 12.19 -5.47
CA ALA A 61 -12.64 12.18 -6.93
C ALA A 61 -12.01 13.48 -7.45
N GLU A 62 -12.41 14.65 -6.93
CA GLU A 62 -11.77 15.93 -7.26
C GLU A 62 -10.26 15.95 -6.97
N MET A 63 -9.83 15.26 -5.92
CA MET A 63 -8.40 15.09 -5.59
C MET A 63 -7.71 13.99 -6.42
N GLY A 64 -8.43 13.27 -7.29
CA GLY A 64 -7.91 12.13 -8.04
C GLY A 64 -7.70 10.87 -7.19
N MET A 65 -8.25 10.79 -5.99
CA MET A 65 -8.06 9.68 -5.04
C MET A 65 -9.20 8.66 -5.07
N GLN A 66 -10.04 8.70 -6.10
CA GLN A 66 -11.24 7.84 -6.22
C GLN A 66 -10.91 6.34 -6.16
N ALA A 67 -9.81 5.89 -6.76
CA ALA A 67 -9.43 4.48 -6.74
C ALA A 67 -9.17 3.98 -5.31
N LEU A 68 -8.61 4.82 -4.43
CA LEU A 68 -8.36 4.48 -3.03
C LEU A 68 -9.65 4.35 -2.20
N MET A 69 -10.79 4.81 -2.72
CA MET A 69 -12.09 4.60 -2.06
C MET A 69 -12.64 3.19 -2.31
N ASN A 70 -12.07 2.46 -3.28
CA ASN A 70 -12.52 1.13 -3.70
C ASN A 70 -11.52 0.04 -3.27
N VAL A 71 -10.84 0.19 -2.15
CA VAL A 71 -9.91 -0.82 -1.60
C VAL A 71 -10.69 -2.08 -1.22
N ARG A 72 -10.39 -3.20 -1.87
CA ARG A 72 -11.02 -4.50 -1.59
C ARG A 72 -10.15 -5.39 -0.71
N CYS A 73 -8.84 -5.18 -0.70
CA CYS A 73 -7.92 -5.91 0.14
C CYS A 73 -7.79 -5.24 1.52
N THR A 74 -8.49 -5.76 2.51
CA THR A 74 -8.62 -5.14 3.84
C THR A 74 -7.39 -5.36 4.74
N ASN A 75 -6.56 -6.34 4.44
CA ASN A 75 -5.41 -6.71 5.28
C ASN A 75 -4.14 -6.92 4.46
N LEU A 76 -2.99 -6.77 5.10
CA LEU A 76 -1.68 -7.05 4.51
C LEU A 76 -1.21 -8.45 4.87
N VAL A 77 -0.66 -9.17 3.89
CA VAL A 77 0.15 -10.36 4.12
C VAL A 77 1.59 -9.91 4.30
N ASN A 78 1.97 -9.58 5.54
CA ASN A 78 3.27 -9.00 5.84
C ASN A 78 4.49 -9.84 5.36
N PRO A 79 4.49 -11.19 5.45
CA PRO A 79 5.63 -11.97 4.99
C PRO A 79 6.03 -11.75 3.53
N VAL A 80 5.06 -11.59 2.61
CA VAL A 80 5.41 -11.31 1.21
C VAL A 80 6.01 -9.92 1.02
N CYS A 81 5.52 -8.93 1.78
CA CYS A 81 6.11 -7.59 1.72
C CYS A 81 7.51 -7.53 2.30
N ASP A 82 7.78 -8.30 3.36
CA ASP A 82 9.11 -8.41 3.97
C ASP A 82 10.08 -9.09 3.01
N TRP A 83 9.66 -10.22 2.41
CA TRP A 83 10.43 -10.93 1.39
C TRP A 83 10.71 -10.07 0.15
N LEU A 84 9.73 -9.32 -0.36
CA LEU A 84 9.97 -8.38 -1.46
C LEU A 84 11.01 -7.32 -1.08
N GLY A 85 11.01 -6.83 0.16
CA GLY A 85 12.04 -5.92 0.65
C GLY A 85 13.45 -6.53 0.64
N GLU A 86 13.56 -7.82 0.95
CA GLU A 86 14.86 -8.54 0.96
C GLU A 86 15.44 -8.75 -0.44
N ILE A 87 14.59 -8.95 -1.46
CA ILE A 87 15.00 -9.17 -2.86
C ILE A 87 15.00 -7.89 -3.71
N TYR A 88 14.80 -6.73 -3.10
CA TYR A 88 14.84 -5.45 -3.79
C TYR A 88 16.26 -5.01 -4.11
N ASP A 89 16.53 -4.71 -5.38
CA ASP A 89 17.77 -4.11 -5.85
C ASP A 89 17.61 -2.58 -5.97
N PRO A 90 18.25 -1.80 -5.07
CA PRO A 90 18.15 -0.34 -5.14
C PRO A 90 18.80 0.27 -6.40
N ALA A 91 19.81 -0.38 -6.97
CA ALA A 91 20.52 0.15 -8.12
C ALA A 91 19.65 0.13 -9.39
N SER A 92 18.95 -0.97 -9.63
CA SER A 92 18.01 -1.09 -10.76
C SER A 92 16.59 -0.61 -10.42
N ARG A 93 16.27 -0.37 -9.14
CA ARG A 93 14.91 -0.10 -8.64
C ARG A 93 13.92 -1.21 -8.97
N GLU A 94 14.36 -2.46 -8.86
CA GLU A 94 13.58 -3.65 -9.21
C GLU A 94 13.58 -4.69 -8.09
N PHE A 95 12.51 -5.48 -8.02
CA PHE A 95 12.46 -6.70 -7.22
C PHE A 95 12.98 -7.84 -8.08
N VAL A 96 14.11 -8.44 -7.70
CA VAL A 96 14.75 -9.53 -8.44
C VAL A 96 14.23 -10.87 -7.92
N ILE A 97 13.27 -11.46 -8.64
CA ILE A 97 12.67 -12.73 -8.21
C ILE A 97 13.54 -13.89 -8.74
N PRO A 98 14.14 -14.71 -7.85
CA PRO A 98 15.10 -15.73 -8.26
C PRO A 98 14.53 -16.70 -9.30
N GLY A 99 15.22 -16.83 -10.44
CA GLY A 99 14.86 -17.73 -11.54
C GLY A 99 13.59 -17.37 -12.31
N ARG A 100 12.97 -16.18 -12.09
CA ARG A 100 11.66 -15.84 -12.65
C ARG A 100 11.58 -14.49 -13.34
N GLY A 101 12.47 -13.56 -13.00
CA GLY A 101 12.52 -12.23 -13.62
C GLY A 101 12.54 -11.08 -12.62
N ARG A 102 12.17 -9.91 -13.12
CA ARG A 102 12.27 -8.64 -12.37
C ARG A 102 10.96 -7.87 -12.43
N LEU A 103 10.58 -7.24 -11.33
CA LEU A 103 9.42 -6.37 -11.24
C LEU A 103 9.88 -4.95 -10.92
N PRO A 104 9.59 -3.95 -11.78
CA PRO A 104 10.04 -2.58 -11.56
C PRO A 104 9.23 -1.87 -10.48
N LEU A 105 9.92 -1.11 -9.64
CA LEU A 105 9.30 -0.14 -8.72
C LEU A 105 9.36 1.25 -9.36
N ASN A 106 8.30 1.62 -10.09
CA ASN A 106 8.20 2.87 -10.84
C ASN A 106 6.79 3.47 -10.79
N GLU A 107 6.61 4.61 -11.44
CA GLU A 107 5.32 5.31 -11.49
C GLU A 107 4.22 4.47 -12.12
N GLU A 108 4.55 3.69 -13.16
CA GLU A 108 3.60 2.85 -13.87
C GLU A 108 3.07 1.73 -12.97
N SER A 109 3.97 1.01 -12.28
CA SER A 109 3.57 -0.05 -11.36
C SER A 109 2.66 0.47 -10.22
N VAL A 110 2.93 1.68 -9.72
CA VAL A 110 2.09 2.32 -8.70
C VAL A 110 0.74 2.73 -9.29
N PHE A 111 0.72 3.31 -10.49
CA PHE A 111 -0.53 3.72 -11.15
C PHE A 111 -1.46 2.54 -11.40
N CYS A 112 -0.96 1.47 -12.02
CA CYS A 112 -1.76 0.29 -12.33
C CYS A 112 -2.26 -0.43 -11.07
N THR A 113 -1.52 -0.31 -9.97
CA THR A 113 -1.90 -0.93 -8.69
C THR A 113 -2.92 -0.10 -7.93
N LEU A 114 -2.64 1.19 -7.71
CA LEU A 114 -3.39 2.05 -6.79
C LEU A 114 -4.33 3.03 -7.48
N GLY A 115 -4.12 3.35 -8.77
CA GLY A 115 -4.92 4.32 -9.50
C GLY A 115 -4.79 5.76 -8.99
N VAL A 116 -3.68 6.10 -8.32
CA VAL A 116 -3.41 7.47 -7.84
C VAL A 116 -2.87 8.36 -8.97
N PRO A 117 -3.01 9.71 -8.89
CA PRO A 117 -2.60 10.60 -9.96
C PRO A 117 -1.12 10.50 -10.35
N ARG A 118 -0.85 10.62 -11.64
CA ARG A 118 0.47 10.84 -12.24
C ARG A 118 0.56 12.25 -12.79
N GLY A 119 0.49 13.24 -11.90
CA GLY A 119 0.60 14.63 -12.29
C GLY A 119 2.04 15.07 -12.54
N HIS A 120 2.22 16.31 -12.95
CA HIS A 120 3.54 16.91 -13.23
C HIS A 120 4.13 17.62 -12.01
N ILE A 121 3.34 17.87 -10.96
CA ILE A 121 3.77 18.57 -9.76
C ILE A 121 4.35 17.56 -8.77
N LYS A 122 5.57 17.81 -8.30
CA LYS A 122 6.18 16.99 -7.23
C LYS A 122 5.38 17.13 -5.94
N VAL A 123 5.08 15.99 -5.28
CA VAL A 123 4.41 16.00 -3.96
C VAL A 123 5.32 16.68 -2.93
N PRO A 124 4.89 17.79 -2.29
CA PRO A 124 5.72 18.54 -1.36
C PRO A 124 5.68 17.92 0.05
N TYR A 125 6.36 16.81 0.24
CA TYR A 125 6.42 16.09 1.51
C TYR A 125 7.50 16.65 2.45
N LYS A 126 7.18 17.77 3.14
CA LYS A 126 8.07 18.52 4.06
C LYS A 126 7.32 18.94 5.32
N ALA A 127 8.00 19.41 6.38
CA ALA A 127 7.36 19.99 7.58
C ALA A 127 6.94 21.45 7.39
N MET A 128 5.65 21.80 7.69
CA MET A 128 5.08 23.19 7.62
C MET A 128 3.77 23.32 8.43
N THR A 129 3.17 24.53 8.50
CA THR A 129 1.90 24.87 9.17
C THR A 129 0.70 24.92 8.22
N MET A 130 -0.54 24.72 8.73
CA MET A 130 -1.74 24.40 7.93
C MET A 130 -2.81 25.49 7.89
N HIS A 131 -3.54 25.59 6.70
CA HIS A 131 -4.86 26.25 6.54
C HIS A 131 -5.62 25.62 5.36
N GLY A 132 -6.93 25.35 5.45
CA GLY A 132 -7.76 24.88 4.31
C GLY A 132 -9.01 24.04 4.63
N ASP A 133 -9.57 23.35 3.62
CA ASP A 133 -10.74 22.48 3.71
C ASP A 133 -10.50 21.29 4.64
N VAL A 134 -11.19 21.28 5.78
CA VAL A 134 -10.95 20.34 6.88
C VAL A 134 -11.22 18.88 6.48
N PHE A 135 -12.24 18.62 5.66
CA PHE A 135 -12.53 17.24 5.23
C PHE A 135 -11.47 16.71 4.28
N LYS A 136 -11.16 17.46 3.21
CA LYS A 136 -10.13 17.08 2.23
C LYS A 136 -8.76 16.91 2.89
N MET A 137 -8.43 17.81 3.82
CA MET A 137 -7.18 17.72 4.59
C MET A 137 -7.11 16.45 5.45
N LYS A 138 -8.17 16.14 6.22
CA LYS A 138 -8.22 14.94 7.06
C LYS A 138 -8.18 13.66 6.22
N LEU A 139 -8.95 13.61 5.13
CA LEU A 139 -8.96 12.47 4.22
C LEU A 139 -7.57 12.26 3.60
N LEU A 140 -6.96 13.30 3.04
CA LEU A 140 -5.66 13.21 2.40
C LEU A 140 -4.56 12.82 3.40
N MET A 141 -4.55 13.41 4.59
CA MET A 141 -3.63 13.03 5.67
C MET A 141 -3.79 11.56 6.06
N TYR A 142 -5.03 11.07 6.12
CA TYR A 142 -5.31 9.68 6.39
C TYR A 142 -4.79 8.77 5.27
N LEU A 143 -5.06 9.09 4.00
CA LEU A 143 -4.58 8.32 2.84
C LEU A 143 -3.05 8.28 2.77
N ILE A 144 -2.37 9.40 3.02
CA ILE A 144 -0.91 9.43 3.06
C ILE A 144 -0.39 8.51 4.17
N SER A 145 -0.95 8.61 5.36
CA SER A 145 -0.46 7.87 6.53
C SER A 145 -0.83 6.38 6.50
N ALA A 146 -2.00 6.04 5.98
CA ALA A 146 -2.51 4.67 5.97
C ALA A 146 -2.04 3.86 4.75
N ILE A 147 -1.78 4.51 3.62
CA ILE A 147 -1.47 3.85 2.35
C ILE A 147 -0.15 4.35 1.76
N SER A 148 -0.08 5.62 1.35
CA SER A 148 0.97 6.11 0.45
C SER A 148 2.36 6.12 1.08
N ALA A 149 2.49 6.69 2.27
CA ALA A 149 3.75 6.83 3.01
C ALA A 149 3.60 6.36 4.45
N SER A 150 3.03 5.18 4.62
CA SER A 150 2.80 4.63 5.95
C SER A 150 4.11 4.37 6.69
N THR A 151 4.09 4.65 7.99
CA THR A 151 5.23 4.53 8.89
C THR A 151 4.90 3.60 10.05
N THR A 152 5.87 3.41 10.94
CA THR A 152 5.68 2.68 12.19
C THR A 152 5.09 3.54 13.31
N SER A 153 4.93 4.86 13.08
CA SER A 153 4.33 5.80 14.02
C SER A 153 2.80 5.71 14.03
N LEU A 154 2.20 5.94 15.18
CA LEU A 154 0.73 6.05 15.34
C LEU A 154 0.19 7.40 14.86
N ARG A 155 1.04 8.42 14.81
CA ARG A 155 0.66 9.78 14.42
C ARG A 155 1.03 10.00 12.95
N PRO A 156 0.18 10.70 12.18
CA PRO A 156 0.55 11.17 10.85
C PRO A 156 1.83 12.01 10.91
N SER A 157 2.67 11.88 9.88
CA SER A 157 3.87 12.70 9.78
C SER A 157 3.49 14.16 9.50
N ASN A 158 4.11 15.11 10.20
CA ASN A 158 3.97 16.55 9.91
C ASN A 158 4.51 16.93 8.52
N LYS A 159 5.28 16.06 7.88
CA LYS A 159 5.74 16.20 6.49
C LYS A 159 4.60 16.17 5.46
N CYS A 160 3.39 15.77 5.87
CA CYS A 160 2.19 15.86 5.03
C CYS A 160 1.66 17.30 4.89
N PHE A 161 1.98 18.20 5.81
CA PHE A 161 1.35 19.52 5.92
C PHE A 161 1.48 20.40 4.66
N PRO A 162 2.62 20.45 3.96
CA PRO A 162 2.71 21.23 2.72
C PRO A 162 1.76 20.74 1.62
N ILE A 163 1.48 19.44 1.59
CA ILE A 163 0.53 18.85 0.65
C ILE A 163 -0.88 19.35 0.97
N LEU A 164 -1.20 19.44 2.26
CA LEU A 164 -2.52 19.88 2.74
C LEU A 164 -2.74 21.37 2.53
N ALA A 165 -1.67 22.16 2.37
CA ALA A 165 -1.76 23.59 2.08
C ALA A 165 -2.19 23.87 0.63
N ASP A 166 -2.03 22.92 -0.29
CA ASP A 166 -2.34 23.08 -1.72
C ASP A 166 -3.34 22.02 -2.23
N LEU A 167 -4.50 21.97 -1.60
CA LEU A 167 -5.54 20.99 -1.93
C LEU A 167 -6.07 21.11 -3.38
N LYS A 168 -5.98 22.29 -3.98
CA LYS A 168 -6.45 22.53 -5.36
C LYS A 168 -5.59 21.77 -6.39
N ASN A 169 -4.32 21.59 -6.09
CA ASN A 169 -3.37 20.93 -6.97
C ASN A 169 -3.14 19.45 -6.67
N VAL A 170 -3.79 18.87 -5.68
CA VAL A 170 -3.60 17.47 -5.29
C VAL A 170 -3.71 16.50 -6.47
N LYS A 171 -4.71 16.67 -7.36
CA LYS A 171 -4.87 15.84 -8.57
C LYS A 171 -3.76 16.02 -9.61
N ASN A 172 -3.07 17.15 -9.58
CA ASN A 172 -1.98 17.48 -10.51
C ASN A 172 -0.60 17.06 -9.95
N MET A 173 -0.54 16.57 -8.71
CA MET A 173 0.68 16.07 -8.09
C MET A 173 0.99 14.65 -8.58
N ASN A 174 2.27 14.32 -8.72
CA ASN A 174 2.72 13.00 -9.11
C ASN A 174 2.80 12.05 -7.90
N TRP A 175 1.65 11.51 -7.51
CA TRP A 175 1.53 10.56 -6.40
C TRP A 175 2.21 9.23 -6.70
N CYS A 176 2.20 8.79 -7.97
CA CYS A 176 2.85 7.56 -8.38
C CYS A 176 4.35 7.63 -8.11
N LYS A 177 4.98 8.70 -8.58
CA LYS A 177 6.40 8.93 -8.34
C LYS A 177 6.71 9.06 -6.84
N PHE A 178 5.90 9.81 -6.10
CA PHE A 178 6.07 9.99 -4.65
C PHE A 178 6.06 8.63 -3.91
N ILE A 179 5.10 7.76 -4.22
CA ILE A 179 5.00 6.43 -3.58
C ILE A 179 6.18 5.55 -3.96
N ALA A 180 6.55 5.53 -5.24
CA ALA A 180 7.68 4.75 -5.73
C ALA A 180 9.01 5.20 -5.10
N ASP A 181 9.25 6.51 -5.05
CA ASP A 181 10.46 7.07 -4.43
C ASP A 181 10.49 6.82 -2.92
N PHE A 182 9.35 6.99 -2.22
CA PHE A 182 9.29 6.73 -0.78
C PHE A 182 9.60 5.26 -0.44
N LEU A 183 9.13 4.32 -1.25
CA LEU A 183 9.47 2.90 -1.10
C LEU A 183 10.92 2.63 -1.43
N HIS A 184 11.45 3.23 -2.50
CA HIS A 184 12.86 3.12 -2.88
C HIS A 184 13.78 3.58 -1.75
N ASP A 185 13.53 4.76 -1.18
CA ASP A 185 14.31 5.31 -0.06
C ASP A 185 14.23 4.42 1.19
N ALA A 186 13.02 3.91 1.48
CA ALA A 186 12.82 3.01 2.60
C ALA A 186 13.61 1.71 2.44
N PHE A 187 13.61 1.10 1.25
CA PHE A 187 14.29 -0.15 0.99
C PHE A 187 15.78 0.00 0.86
N SER A 188 16.26 1.05 0.22
CA SER A 188 17.69 1.41 0.18
C SER A 188 18.26 1.58 1.59
N SER A 189 17.44 2.06 2.52
CA SER A 189 17.78 2.20 3.94
C SER A 189 17.43 0.95 4.78
N LYS A 190 17.04 -0.19 4.17
CA LYS A 190 16.61 -1.43 4.83
C LYS A 190 15.44 -1.25 5.82
N MET A 191 14.62 -0.22 5.62
CA MET A 191 13.43 0.04 6.44
C MET A 191 12.17 -0.57 5.83
N TYR A 192 12.15 -1.88 5.63
CA TYR A 192 11.11 -2.64 4.91
C TYR A 192 9.69 -2.51 5.48
N GLN A 193 9.55 -1.98 6.69
CA GLN A 193 8.25 -1.75 7.33
C GLN A 193 7.63 -0.38 6.98
N LYS A 194 8.31 0.45 6.20
CA LYS A 194 7.81 1.77 5.77
C LYS A 194 7.32 1.73 4.31
N GLY A 195 6.45 2.68 3.98
CA GLY A 195 5.94 2.87 2.64
C GLY A 195 4.66 2.09 2.33
N CYS A 196 4.23 2.14 1.09
CA CYS A 196 2.99 1.55 0.63
C CYS A 196 3.10 0.04 0.44
N ARG A 197 3.04 -0.71 1.54
CA ARG A 197 3.11 -2.19 1.52
C ARG A 197 1.93 -2.82 0.78
N LEU A 198 0.78 -2.15 0.73
CA LEU A 198 -0.36 -2.58 -0.07
C LEU A 198 -0.01 -2.62 -1.56
N HIS A 199 0.68 -1.59 -2.06
CA HIS A 199 1.19 -1.59 -3.44
C HIS A 199 2.09 -2.79 -3.71
N LEU A 200 3.06 -3.08 -2.85
CA LEU A 200 3.99 -4.20 -3.02
C LEU A 200 3.27 -5.54 -3.16
N MET A 201 2.35 -5.80 -2.23
CA MET A 201 1.58 -7.04 -2.22
C MET A 201 0.71 -7.18 -3.46
N LEU A 202 -0.03 -6.14 -3.81
CA LEU A 202 -0.93 -6.15 -4.96
C LEU A 202 -0.17 -6.19 -6.29
N MET A 203 0.93 -5.46 -6.42
CA MET A 203 1.81 -5.50 -7.58
C MET A 203 2.33 -6.92 -7.80
N TYR A 204 2.83 -7.57 -6.75
CA TYR A 204 3.38 -8.91 -6.84
C TYR A 204 2.32 -9.93 -7.28
N VAL A 205 1.20 -10.02 -6.58
CA VAL A 205 0.15 -11.00 -6.94
C VAL A 205 -0.45 -10.73 -8.33
N ASN A 206 -0.50 -9.47 -8.74
CA ASN A 206 -1.04 -9.07 -10.05
C ASN A 206 -0.09 -9.42 -11.21
N CYS A 207 1.18 -9.71 -10.93
CA CYS A 207 2.17 -10.13 -11.92
C CYS A 207 2.34 -11.65 -11.99
N LEU A 208 1.61 -12.43 -11.19
CA LEU A 208 1.69 -13.88 -11.21
C LEU A 208 0.73 -14.50 -12.25
N GLY A 209 1.18 -15.57 -12.91
CA GLY A 209 0.33 -16.37 -13.81
C GLY A 209 -0.68 -17.19 -13.00
N LEU A 210 -1.97 -16.92 -13.21
CA LEU A 210 -3.06 -17.49 -12.42
C LEU A 210 -3.79 -18.65 -13.14
N SER A 211 -3.33 -19.07 -14.31
CA SER A 211 -3.99 -20.07 -15.15
C SER A 211 -4.23 -21.44 -14.48
N ILE A 212 -3.39 -21.77 -13.49
CA ILE A 212 -3.49 -23.03 -12.73
C ILE A 212 -4.17 -22.87 -11.36
N MET A 213 -4.67 -21.68 -11.06
CA MET A 213 -5.23 -21.36 -9.75
C MET A 213 -6.70 -21.78 -9.64
N ASP A 214 -7.02 -22.47 -8.57
CA ASP A 214 -8.42 -22.69 -8.14
C ASP A 214 -8.84 -21.59 -7.17
N PHE A 215 -9.86 -20.83 -7.56
CA PHE A 215 -10.46 -19.77 -6.76
C PHE A 215 -11.78 -20.21 -6.07
N THR A 216 -12.10 -21.49 -6.11
CA THR A 216 -13.24 -22.05 -5.37
C THR A 216 -13.09 -21.75 -3.87
N GLY A 217 -14.12 -21.18 -3.26
CA GLY A 217 -14.07 -20.76 -1.86
C GLY A 217 -13.43 -19.39 -1.57
N THR A 218 -12.89 -18.70 -2.57
CA THR A 218 -12.35 -17.32 -2.39
C THR A 218 -13.30 -16.23 -2.85
N GLY A 219 -14.47 -16.59 -3.40
CA GLY A 219 -15.42 -15.68 -4.04
C GLY A 219 -15.18 -15.51 -5.54
N GLY A 220 -14.38 -16.39 -6.15
CA GLY A 220 -14.01 -16.36 -7.57
C GLY A 220 -12.67 -15.67 -7.85
N PRO A 221 -12.20 -15.74 -9.11
CA PRO A 221 -10.99 -15.05 -9.54
C PRO A 221 -11.16 -13.52 -9.40
N PRO A 222 -10.05 -12.77 -9.26
CA PRO A 222 -10.12 -11.31 -9.21
C PRO A 222 -10.84 -10.78 -10.45
N PRO A 223 -11.88 -9.96 -10.30
CA PRO A 223 -12.59 -9.38 -11.44
C PRO A 223 -11.65 -8.47 -12.23
N MET A 224 -11.90 -8.37 -13.53
CA MET A 224 -11.22 -7.40 -14.36
C MET A 224 -11.53 -5.99 -13.88
N HIS A 225 -10.48 -5.26 -13.52
CA HIS A 225 -10.59 -3.88 -13.08
C HIS A 225 -9.38 -3.08 -13.54
N LYS A 226 -9.59 -1.79 -13.82
CA LYS A 226 -8.51 -0.89 -14.25
C LYS A 226 -7.33 -0.85 -13.29
N PHE A 227 -7.59 -1.00 -11.98
CA PHE A 227 -6.59 -0.93 -10.94
C PHE A 227 -6.66 -2.17 -10.03
N ALA A 228 -5.51 -2.73 -9.71
CA ALA A 228 -5.41 -3.92 -8.87
C ALA A 228 -6.06 -3.74 -7.48
N ILE A 229 -5.99 -2.54 -6.92
CA ILE A 229 -6.60 -2.21 -5.61
C ILE A 229 -8.11 -2.47 -5.56
N SER A 230 -8.81 -2.33 -6.67
CA SER A 230 -10.25 -2.55 -6.79
C SER A 230 -10.61 -3.97 -7.26
N ALA A 231 -9.63 -4.77 -7.69
CA ALA A 231 -9.83 -6.14 -8.16
C ALA A 231 -9.59 -7.17 -7.06
N TRP A 232 -8.49 -7.03 -6.32
CA TRP A 232 -8.01 -8.05 -5.40
C TRP A 232 -8.66 -8.00 -4.03
N THR A 233 -9.35 -9.08 -3.64
CA THR A 233 -9.82 -9.30 -2.26
C THR A 233 -8.73 -9.96 -1.43
N ILE A 234 -8.81 -9.85 -0.10
CA ILE A 234 -7.83 -10.50 0.79
C ILE A 234 -7.86 -12.02 0.67
N ASN A 235 -9.01 -12.62 0.40
CA ASN A 235 -9.11 -14.07 0.24
C ASN A 235 -8.42 -14.55 -1.03
N ALA A 236 -8.62 -13.86 -2.17
CA ALA A 236 -7.92 -14.15 -3.42
C ALA A 236 -6.39 -13.96 -3.27
N VAL A 237 -5.95 -12.86 -2.63
CA VAL A 237 -4.53 -12.64 -2.33
C VAL A 237 -3.95 -13.77 -1.50
N LYS A 238 -4.62 -14.19 -0.42
CA LYS A 238 -4.14 -15.28 0.43
C LYS A 238 -4.05 -16.61 -0.32
N ALA A 239 -5.03 -16.93 -1.16
CA ALA A 239 -5.03 -18.16 -1.97
C ALA A 239 -3.83 -18.19 -2.92
N VAL A 240 -3.60 -17.10 -3.67
CA VAL A 240 -2.46 -16.98 -4.59
C VAL A 240 -1.13 -17.07 -3.85
N LEU A 241 -0.98 -16.35 -2.75
CA LEU A 241 0.27 -16.39 -1.96
C LEU A 241 0.50 -17.74 -1.27
N ALA A 242 -0.56 -18.48 -0.93
CA ALA A 242 -0.42 -19.84 -0.43
C ALA A 242 0.10 -20.81 -1.51
N ALA A 243 -0.41 -20.70 -2.75
CA ALA A 243 0.07 -21.48 -3.88
C ALA A 243 1.50 -21.11 -4.29
N ASP A 244 1.84 -19.83 -4.21
CA ASP A 244 3.18 -19.31 -4.57
C ASP A 244 4.26 -19.54 -3.52
N ARG A 245 3.88 -19.95 -2.31
CA ARG A 245 4.80 -20.13 -1.18
C ARG A 245 5.80 -21.25 -1.42
N VAL A 246 7.09 -20.96 -1.29
CA VAL A 246 8.21 -21.93 -1.31
C VAL A 246 8.52 -22.43 0.10
N THR A 247 8.67 -21.49 1.05
CA THR A 247 8.84 -21.74 2.50
C THR A 247 7.97 -20.76 3.28
N ASP A 248 7.96 -20.82 4.61
CA ASP A 248 7.17 -19.91 5.45
C ASP A 248 7.45 -18.43 5.20
N THR A 249 8.63 -18.09 4.69
CA THR A 249 9.07 -16.71 4.44
C THR A 249 9.44 -16.41 2.99
N LYS A 250 9.42 -17.42 2.09
CA LYS A 250 9.85 -17.27 0.69
C LYS A 250 8.72 -17.63 -0.27
N TYR A 251 8.65 -16.89 -1.38
CA TYR A 251 7.67 -17.02 -2.44
C TYR A 251 8.37 -17.29 -3.78
N GLY A 252 7.61 -17.62 -4.81
CA GLY A 252 8.14 -17.77 -6.16
C GLY A 252 7.95 -19.16 -6.74
N LYS A 253 6.89 -19.91 -6.42
CA LYS A 253 6.49 -21.14 -7.14
C LYS A 253 5.78 -20.84 -8.45
N LEU A 254 4.87 -19.85 -8.45
CA LEU A 254 4.11 -19.46 -9.63
C LEU A 254 4.99 -18.68 -10.61
N GLN A 255 4.72 -18.83 -11.89
CA GLN A 255 5.44 -18.09 -12.93
C GLN A 255 5.03 -16.61 -12.92
N LEU A 256 5.99 -15.72 -13.21
CA LEU A 256 5.65 -14.36 -13.57
C LEU A 256 5.04 -14.35 -14.99
N MET A 257 4.06 -13.49 -15.19
CA MET A 257 3.55 -13.22 -16.55
C MET A 257 4.66 -12.68 -17.43
N ALA A 258 4.69 -13.07 -18.71
CA ALA A 258 5.66 -12.57 -19.67
C ALA A 258 5.62 -11.03 -19.75
N LYS A 259 6.75 -10.38 -20.06
CA LYS A 259 6.86 -8.90 -20.12
C LYS A 259 5.78 -8.24 -20.98
N HIS A 260 5.34 -8.88 -22.06
CA HIS A 260 4.25 -8.40 -22.91
C HIS A 260 2.86 -8.48 -22.24
N ALA A 261 2.70 -9.32 -21.23
CA ALA A 261 1.48 -9.38 -20.41
C ALA A 261 1.55 -8.42 -19.20
N ILE A 262 2.75 -7.90 -18.90
CA ILE A 262 2.99 -6.87 -17.87
C ILE A 262 3.13 -5.48 -18.54
N ASP A 263 2.70 -5.32 -19.76
CA ASP A 263 2.50 -3.98 -20.34
C ASP A 263 1.30 -3.35 -19.63
N TYR A 264 1.61 -2.56 -18.61
CA TYR A 264 0.63 -1.86 -17.81
C TYR A 264 -0.23 -0.89 -18.63
N SER A 265 0.18 -0.51 -19.84
CA SER A 265 -0.64 0.25 -20.79
C SER A 265 -1.81 -0.57 -21.32
N VAL A 266 -1.67 -1.90 -21.38
CA VAL A 266 -2.70 -2.84 -21.81
C VAL A 266 -3.78 -3.02 -20.73
N PHE A 267 -3.47 -2.83 -19.44
CA PHE A 267 -4.47 -2.86 -18.36
C PHE A 267 -5.40 -1.63 -18.35
N GLY A 268 -5.15 -0.64 -19.19
CA GLY A 268 -5.94 0.59 -19.30
C GLY A 268 -7.31 0.47 -19.98
N GLY A 269 -7.73 -0.72 -20.43
CA GLY A 269 -9.04 -0.89 -21.11
C GLY A 269 -9.65 -2.28 -20.92
N PRO A 270 -11.00 -2.35 -20.82
CA PRO A 270 -11.74 -3.62 -20.63
C PRO A 270 -11.58 -4.62 -21.78
N GLN A 271 -11.05 -4.18 -22.95
CA GLN A 271 -10.99 -5.01 -24.15
C GLN A 271 -9.76 -5.93 -24.24
N ASN A 272 -8.72 -5.71 -23.44
CA ASN A 272 -7.46 -6.45 -23.60
C ASN A 272 -7.30 -7.63 -22.63
N PHE A 273 -8.08 -7.71 -21.59
CA PHE A 273 -8.03 -8.83 -20.64
C PHE A 273 -8.71 -10.10 -21.22
N GLY A 274 -9.72 -9.96 -22.08
CA GLY A 274 -10.32 -11.07 -22.82
C GLY A 274 -9.34 -11.78 -23.75
N LYS A 275 -8.48 -11.04 -24.46
CA LYS A 275 -7.40 -11.59 -25.27
C LYS A 275 -6.37 -12.39 -24.47
N TRP A 276 -6.14 -12.05 -23.23
CA TRP A 276 -5.19 -12.74 -22.35
C TRP A 276 -5.71 -14.13 -21.92
N MET A 277 -7.03 -14.26 -21.67
CA MET A 277 -7.66 -15.54 -21.35
C MET A 277 -7.71 -16.49 -22.57
N ASP A 278 -7.85 -15.96 -23.80
CA ASP A 278 -7.92 -16.75 -25.03
C ASP A 278 -6.56 -17.32 -25.46
N VAL A 279 -5.44 -16.63 -25.18
CA VAL A 279 -4.07 -17.08 -25.53
C VAL A 279 -3.62 -18.27 -24.68
N HIS A 280 -4.20 -18.49 -23.50
CA HIS A 280 -3.82 -19.57 -22.59
C HIS A 280 -4.85 -20.73 -22.53
N SER A 281 -5.90 -20.69 -23.34
CA SER A 281 -7.01 -21.66 -23.27
C SER A 281 -6.88 -22.87 -24.20
N THR A 282 -5.84 -22.97 -25.04
CA THR A 282 -5.65 -24.16 -25.90
C THR A 282 -4.21 -24.60 -26.02
N PRO A 283 -3.78 -25.68 -25.36
CA PRO A 283 -2.75 -26.53 -25.92
C PRO A 283 -3.44 -27.39 -26.98
N SER A 284 -3.32 -27.04 -28.26
CA SER A 284 -3.60 -27.95 -29.35
C SER A 284 -2.59 -29.10 -29.28
N CYS A 285 -3.05 -30.26 -28.89
CA CYS A 285 -2.37 -31.51 -29.10
C CYS A 285 -2.19 -31.74 -30.62
N PRO A 286 -1.00 -31.99 -31.13
CA PRO A 286 -0.84 -32.46 -32.50
C PRO A 286 -1.37 -33.91 -32.56
N THR A 287 -2.43 -34.13 -33.32
CA THR A 287 -2.83 -35.43 -33.77
C THR A 287 -1.79 -35.91 -34.78
N GLU A 288 -0.99 -36.88 -34.40
CA GLU A 288 -0.22 -37.67 -35.36
C GLU A 288 -1.17 -38.50 -36.26
N VAL A 289 -0.95 -38.39 -37.58
CA VAL A 289 -1.35 -39.35 -38.58
C VAL A 289 -0.13 -39.96 -39.16
#